data_3053b0101b294d039bfc97e1a5fb1d1d
#
_entry.id   3053b0101b294d039bfc97e1a5fb1d1d
#
_cell.length_a   1.000
_cell.length_b   1.000
_cell.length_c   1.000
_cell.angle_alpha   90.00
_cell.angle_beta   90.00
_cell.angle_gamma   90.00
#
_symmetry.space_group_name_H-M   'P 1'
#
loop_
_entity.id
_entity.type
_entity.pdbx_description
1 polymer ?
#
loop_
_entity_poly.entity_id
_entity_poly.type
_entity_poly.pdbx_seq_one_letter_code
_entity_poly.pdbx_strand_id
1 'polypeptide(L)'
;MIKFYPSKRIIKETKLDFELLGRICTDIFERGFNKKINIECKVWKSKIKEQSTMERTKGRCHYVMDLDTEGNRRYVFGSILHELRHAFQEYVFNFTTVARFASYNAYYNSKEEKDARKQEKLTTEVMSIYDSFKKAEEKFERFNLKELG
;
A
#
# COMPACT_ATOMS: atom_id res chain seq x y z
N MET A 1 2.11 -0.98 -13.25
CA MET A 1 2.18 0.19 -12.37
C MET A 1 1.08 0.14 -11.33
N ILE A 2 1.40 0.48 -10.12
CA ILE A 2 0.42 0.64 -9.04
C ILE A 2 0.05 2.12 -8.95
N LYS A 3 -1.23 2.43 -9.12
CA LYS A 3 -1.76 3.79 -8.99
C LYS A 3 -2.74 3.83 -7.85
N PHE A 4 -2.47 4.68 -6.87
CA PHE A 4 -3.38 4.96 -5.77
C PHE A 4 -4.24 6.18 -6.09
N TYR A 5 -5.51 6.10 -5.72
CA TYR A 5 -6.48 7.20 -5.83
C TYR A 5 -7.05 7.46 -4.43
N PRO A 6 -6.30 8.18 -3.59
CA PRO A 6 -6.74 8.44 -2.21
C PRO A 6 -7.86 9.46 -2.15
N SER A 7 -8.79 9.27 -1.20
CA SER A 7 -9.79 10.29 -0.90
C SER A 7 -9.12 11.51 -0.28
N LYS A 8 -9.83 12.64 -0.28
CA LYS A 8 -9.34 13.88 0.36
C LYS A 8 -9.06 13.66 1.84
N ARG A 9 -9.89 12.87 2.50
CA ARG A 9 -9.72 12.54 3.92
C ARG A 9 -8.44 11.75 4.16
N ILE A 10 -8.15 10.77 3.32
CA ILE A 10 -6.92 9.98 3.42
C ILE A 10 -5.69 10.87 3.24
N ILE A 11 -5.69 11.76 2.25
CA ILE A 11 -4.58 12.70 2.02
C ILE A 11 -4.39 13.59 3.26
N LYS A 12 -5.48 14.13 3.80
CA LYS A 12 -5.44 15.01 4.97
C LYS A 12 -4.90 14.29 6.21
N GLU A 13 -5.37 13.07 6.48
CA GLU A 13 -5.01 12.32 7.68
C GLU A 13 -3.60 11.74 7.60
N THR A 14 -3.17 11.24 6.44
CA THR A 14 -1.87 10.60 6.29
C THR A 14 -0.76 11.55 5.87
N LYS A 15 -1.09 12.60 5.13
CA LYS A 15 -0.13 13.52 4.50
C LYS A 15 0.88 12.81 3.61
N LEU A 16 0.52 11.65 3.08
CA LEU A 16 1.40 10.86 2.22
C LEU A 16 1.27 11.28 0.76
N ASP A 17 2.39 11.24 0.07
CA ASP A 17 2.46 11.36 -1.37
C ASP A 17 2.19 9.99 -1.99
N PHE A 18 0.94 9.73 -2.35
CA PHE A 18 0.52 8.43 -2.87
C PHE A 18 1.04 8.15 -4.28
N GLU A 19 1.36 9.18 -5.04
CA GLU A 19 2.00 8.98 -6.35
C GLU A 19 3.42 8.41 -6.17
N LEU A 20 4.20 9.00 -5.26
CA LEU A 20 5.53 8.51 -4.92
C LEU A 20 5.46 7.10 -4.33
N LEU A 21 4.53 6.88 -3.39
CA LEU A 21 4.34 5.57 -2.78
C LEU A 21 4.00 4.50 -3.82
N GLY A 22 3.14 4.84 -4.78
CA GLY A 22 2.78 3.95 -5.88
C GLY A 22 3.99 3.54 -6.73
N ARG A 23 4.87 4.49 -7.02
CA ARG A 23 6.12 4.22 -7.77
C ARG A 23 7.06 3.30 -7.00
N ILE A 24 7.24 3.56 -5.72
CA ILE A 24 8.11 2.74 -4.86
C ILE A 24 7.56 1.32 -4.77
N CYS A 25 6.27 1.18 -4.50
CA CYS A 25 5.62 -0.13 -4.41
C CYS A 25 5.67 -0.88 -5.73
N THR A 26 5.45 -0.20 -6.85
CA THR A 26 5.53 -0.81 -8.18
C THR A 26 6.90 -1.47 -8.38
N ASP A 27 7.95 -0.73 -8.10
CA ASP A 27 9.32 -1.21 -8.29
C ASP A 27 9.62 -2.43 -7.41
N ILE A 28 9.27 -2.35 -6.13
CA ILE A 28 9.52 -3.43 -5.18
C ILE A 28 8.72 -4.68 -5.53
N PHE A 29 7.43 -4.53 -5.80
CA PHE A 29 6.55 -5.67 -6.05
C PHE A 29 6.83 -6.31 -7.41
N GLU A 30 7.09 -5.51 -8.45
CA GLU A 30 7.43 -6.07 -9.76
C GLU A 30 8.74 -6.86 -9.72
N ARG A 31 9.74 -6.37 -8.98
CA ARG A 31 10.99 -7.12 -8.79
C ARG A 31 10.78 -8.38 -7.95
N GLY A 32 10.02 -8.27 -6.86
CA GLY A 32 9.77 -9.39 -5.97
C GLY A 32 9.01 -10.54 -6.64
N PHE A 33 8.09 -10.23 -7.55
CA PHE A 33 7.32 -11.24 -8.28
C PHE A 33 7.87 -11.55 -9.67
N ASN A 34 8.87 -10.79 -10.11
CA ASN A 34 9.40 -10.89 -11.47
C ASN A 34 8.29 -10.81 -12.53
N LYS A 35 7.40 -9.83 -12.38
CA LYS A 35 6.24 -9.69 -13.24
C LYS A 35 5.80 -8.23 -13.29
N LYS A 36 5.41 -7.74 -14.47
CA LYS A 36 4.79 -6.42 -14.58
C LYS A 36 3.38 -6.45 -14.05
N ILE A 37 3.02 -5.42 -13.33
CA ILE A 37 1.77 -5.34 -12.60
C ILE A 37 1.06 -4.04 -12.94
N ASN A 38 -0.25 -4.12 -13.14
CA ASN A 38 -1.08 -2.97 -13.40
C ASN A 38 -2.29 -3.03 -12.46
N ILE A 39 -2.24 -2.21 -11.41
CA ILE A 39 -3.29 -2.16 -10.37
C ILE A 39 -3.69 -0.71 -10.15
N GLU A 40 -4.98 -0.46 -10.14
CA GLU A 40 -5.59 0.80 -9.72
C GLU A 40 -6.29 0.57 -8.39
N CYS A 41 -5.95 1.37 -7.39
CA CYS A 41 -6.44 1.19 -6.03
C CYS A 41 -7.00 2.51 -5.48
N LYS A 42 -8.31 2.55 -5.25
CA LYS A 42 -8.94 3.63 -4.51
C LYS A 42 -8.67 3.43 -3.03
N VAL A 43 -8.32 4.49 -2.33
CA VAL A 43 -8.02 4.42 -0.90
C VAL A 43 -9.00 5.29 -0.13
N TRP A 44 -9.77 4.65 0.74
CA TRP A 44 -10.78 5.28 1.59
C TRP A 44 -10.44 5.08 3.06
N LYS A 45 -10.95 5.96 3.90
CA LYS A 45 -10.84 5.78 5.36
C LYS A 45 -11.67 4.58 5.80
N SER A 46 -11.06 3.66 6.55
CA SER A 46 -11.77 2.54 7.14
C SER A 46 -12.81 3.02 8.16
N LYS A 47 -13.98 2.39 8.14
CA LYS A 47 -15.05 2.64 9.11
C LYS A 47 -14.87 1.83 10.39
N ILE A 48 -13.99 0.85 10.38
CA ILE A 48 -13.74 -0.07 11.49
C ILE A 48 -12.34 0.21 12.04
N LYS A 49 -12.26 0.54 13.34
CA LYS A 49 -10.96 0.79 13.99
C LYS A 49 -10.08 -0.46 13.96
N GLU A 50 -8.78 -0.23 13.81
CA GLU A 50 -7.75 -1.26 13.79
C GLU A 50 -7.92 -2.32 12.69
N GLN A 51 -8.72 -1.99 11.67
CA GLN A 51 -8.95 -2.91 10.56
C GLN A 51 -8.82 -2.18 9.22
N SER A 52 -7.86 -2.63 8.43
CA SER A 52 -7.74 -2.25 7.01
C SER A 52 -8.11 -3.44 6.15
N THR A 53 -8.67 -3.18 4.99
CA THR A 53 -9.10 -4.24 4.06
C THR A 53 -8.79 -3.86 2.63
N MET A 54 -8.70 -4.87 1.77
CA MET A 54 -8.54 -4.71 0.34
C MET A 54 -9.55 -5.58 -0.38
N GLU A 55 -10.27 -5.01 -1.34
CA GLU A 55 -11.28 -5.71 -2.11
C GLU A 55 -11.16 -5.40 -3.59
N ARG A 56 -11.27 -6.43 -4.41
CA ARG A 56 -11.37 -6.27 -5.86
C ARG A 56 -12.78 -5.87 -6.23
N THR A 57 -12.94 -4.77 -6.99
CA THR A 57 -14.26 -4.22 -7.32
C THR A 57 -14.76 -4.62 -8.69
N LYS A 58 -13.88 -4.65 -9.70
CA LYS A 58 -14.25 -5.12 -11.04
C LYS A 58 -13.00 -5.49 -11.83
N GLY A 59 -13.12 -6.50 -12.69
CA GLY A 59 -11.99 -6.93 -13.50
C GLY A 59 -10.82 -7.41 -12.65
N ARG A 60 -9.63 -7.42 -13.22
CA ARG A 60 -8.42 -7.91 -12.55
C ARG A 60 -7.57 -6.81 -11.92
N CYS A 61 -7.82 -5.55 -12.28
CA CYS A 61 -6.91 -4.45 -11.99
C CYS A 61 -7.47 -3.41 -11.02
N HIS A 62 -8.74 -3.49 -10.64
CA HIS A 62 -9.39 -2.46 -9.83
C HIS A 62 -9.66 -2.94 -8.42
N TYR A 63 -9.14 -2.20 -7.45
CA TYR A 63 -9.22 -2.52 -6.02
C TYR A 63 -9.69 -1.30 -5.23
N VAL A 64 -10.29 -1.57 -4.08
CA VAL A 64 -10.58 -0.58 -3.06
C VAL A 64 -9.89 -1.00 -1.78
N MET A 65 -9.12 -0.09 -1.22
CA MET A 65 -8.49 -0.25 0.09
C MET A 65 -9.24 0.63 1.09
N ASP A 66 -9.74 0.01 2.15
CA ASP A 66 -10.21 0.73 3.32
C ASP A 66 -9.07 0.75 4.33
N LEU A 67 -8.53 1.92 4.59
CA LEU A 67 -7.31 2.09 5.36
C LEU A 67 -7.60 2.71 6.73
N ASP A 68 -7.18 2.01 7.77
CA ASP A 68 -7.16 2.58 9.11
C ASP A 68 -5.94 3.49 9.25
N THR A 69 -6.19 4.76 9.54
CA THR A 69 -5.16 5.80 9.66
C THR A 69 -4.85 6.17 11.12
N GLU A 70 -5.48 5.50 12.09
CA GLU A 70 -5.39 5.84 13.52
C GLU A 70 -4.20 5.21 14.23
N GLY A 71 -3.16 4.88 13.53
CA GLY A 71 -1.91 4.41 14.10
C GLY A 71 -0.78 5.39 13.86
N ASN A 72 0.41 5.03 14.28
CA ASN A 72 1.59 5.80 13.93
C ASN A 72 1.90 5.63 12.43
N ARG A 73 2.87 6.39 11.96
CA ARG A 73 3.25 6.39 10.55
C ARG A 73 3.68 5.00 10.06
N ARG A 74 4.43 4.27 10.87
CA ARG A 74 4.86 2.91 10.55
C ARG A 74 3.68 1.96 10.40
N TYR A 75 2.69 2.08 11.28
CA TYR A 75 1.47 1.29 11.20
C TYR A 75 0.71 1.53 9.89
N VAL A 76 0.61 2.80 9.48
CA VAL A 76 -0.07 3.16 8.23
C VAL A 76 0.65 2.58 7.02
N PHE A 77 1.97 2.73 6.93
CA PHE A 77 2.75 2.12 5.85
C PHE A 77 2.63 0.59 5.84
N GLY A 78 2.73 -0.03 7.00
CA GLY A 78 2.60 -1.48 7.13
C GLY A 78 1.24 -1.98 6.69
N SER A 79 0.17 -1.27 7.05
CA SER A 79 -1.19 -1.60 6.64
C SER A 79 -1.37 -1.50 5.12
N ILE A 80 -0.83 -0.45 4.50
CA ILE A 80 -0.87 -0.30 3.05
C ILE A 80 -0.16 -1.46 2.36
N LEU A 81 1.03 -1.81 2.82
CA LEU A 81 1.82 -2.90 2.23
C LEU A 81 1.14 -4.26 2.44
N HIS A 82 0.58 -4.50 3.61
CA HIS A 82 -0.17 -5.72 3.91
C HIS A 82 -1.36 -5.89 2.97
N GLU A 83 -2.18 -4.85 2.85
CA GLU A 83 -3.36 -4.90 1.99
C GLU A 83 -2.98 -4.98 0.51
N LEU A 84 -1.94 -4.27 0.11
CA LEU A 84 -1.44 -4.34 -1.25
C LEU A 84 -0.94 -5.75 -1.60
N ARG A 85 -0.33 -6.44 -0.64
CA ARG A 85 0.10 -7.83 -0.82
C ARG A 85 -1.08 -8.74 -1.11
N HIS A 86 -2.22 -8.55 -0.45
CA HIS A 86 -3.44 -9.31 -0.74
C HIS A 86 -3.91 -9.09 -2.19
N ALA A 87 -3.86 -7.85 -2.66
CA ALA A 87 -4.19 -7.56 -4.07
C ALA A 87 -3.27 -8.33 -5.02
N PHE A 88 -1.98 -8.41 -4.71
CA PHE A 88 -1.04 -9.18 -5.51
C PHE A 88 -1.29 -10.68 -5.45
N GLN A 89 -1.68 -11.20 -4.31
CA GLN A 89 -2.03 -12.60 -4.17
C GLN A 89 -3.16 -12.98 -5.12
N GLU A 90 -4.19 -12.14 -5.23
CA GLU A 90 -5.26 -12.35 -6.18
C GLU A 90 -4.81 -12.16 -7.63
N TYR A 91 -4.07 -11.09 -7.88
CA TYR A 91 -3.68 -10.70 -9.23
C TYR A 91 -2.69 -11.69 -9.86
N VAL A 92 -1.71 -12.17 -9.08
CA VAL A 92 -0.62 -13.00 -9.58
C VAL A 92 -0.86 -14.49 -9.33
N PHE A 93 -1.33 -14.83 -8.12
CA PHE A 93 -1.42 -16.22 -7.66
C PHE A 93 -2.84 -16.76 -7.59
N ASN A 94 -3.85 -15.91 -7.79
CA ASN A 94 -5.26 -16.28 -7.68
C ASN A 94 -5.63 -16.96 -6.35
N PHE A 95 -5.07 -16.46 -5.25
CA PHE A 95 -5.37 -16.97 -3.91
C PHE A 95 -6.82 -16.65 -3.51
N THR A 96 -7.36 -17.44 -2.57
CA THR A 96 -8.73 -17.27 -2.07
C THR A 96 -8.87 -16.02 -1.20
N THR A 97 -10.09 -15.49 -1.13
CA THR A 97 -10.41 -14.34 -0.27
C THR A 97 -10.79 -14.82 1.14
N VAL A 98 -10.81 -13.88 2.10
CA VAL A 98 -11.17 -14.14 3.50
C VAL A 98 -12.56 -14.79 3.66
N ALA A 99 -13.50 -14.48 2.76
CA ALA A 99 -14.86 -15.01 2.81
C ALA A 99 -14.94 -16.54 2.70
N ARG A 100 -13.89 -17.21 2.24
CA ARG A 100 -13.84 -18.67 2.10
C ARG A 100 -13.32 -19.39 3.34
N PHE A 101 -12.94 -18.66 4.40
CA PHE A 101 -12.39 -19.25 5.60
C PHE A 101 -13.47 -19.44 6.67
N ALA A 102 -13.45 -20.60 7.34
CA ALA A 102 -14.46 -20.97 8.33
C ALA A 102 -14.38 -20.16 9.63
N SER A 103 -13.23 -19.57 9.93
CA SER A 103 -13.02 -18.81 11.16
C SER A 103 -11.90 -17.77 10.98
N TYR A 104 -11.82 -16.80 11.90
CA TYR A 104 -10.72 -15.83 11.93
C TYR A 104 -9.36 -16.54 12.11
N ASN A 105 -9.29 -17.58 12.95
CA ASN A 105 -8.05 -18.32 13.13
C ASN A 105 -7.60 -19.01 11.84
N ALA A 106 -8.53 -19.61 11.10
CA ALA A 106 -8.24 -20.24 9.83
C ALA A 106 -7.72 -19.19 8.83
N TYR A 107 -8.36 -18.01 8.76
CA TYR A 107 -7.90 -16.91 7.94
C TYR A 107 -6.49 -16.42 8.34
N TYR A 108 -6.30 -16.14 9.64
CA TYR A 108 -5.02 -15.64 10.17
C TYR A 108 -3.87 -16.61 9.90
N ASN A 109 -4.13 -17.90 9.96
CA ASN A 109 -3.11 -18.93 9.71
C ASN A 109 -3.07 -19.40 8.26
N SER A 110 -3.87 -18.83 7.38
CA SER A 110 -3.85 -19.16 5.97
C SER A 110 -2.52 -18.81 5.31
N LYS A 111 -2.24 -19.46 4.19
CA LYS A 111 -1.04 -19.17 3.40
C LYS A 111 -1.04 -17.72 2.91
N GLU A 112 -2.20 -17.22 2.49
CA GLU A 112 -2.38 -15.85 2.00
C GLU A 112 -2.06 -14.83 3.08
N GLU A 113 -2.58 -15.02 4.30
CA GLU A 113 -2.37 -14.09 5.39
C GLU A 113 -0.93 -14.12 5.90
N LYS A 114 -0.33 -15.31 6.00
CA LYS A 114 1.09 -15.43 6.38
C LYS A 114 2.00 -14.75 5.36
N ASP A 115 1.70 -14.92 4.07
CA ASP A 115 2.46 -14.29 3.00
C ASP A 115 2.32 -12.77 3.04
N ALA A 116 1.09 -12.26 3.25
CA ALA A 116 0.85 -10.82 3.39
C ALA A 116 1.62 -10.24 4.58
N ARG A 117 1.63 -10.92 5.73
CA ARG A 117 2.38 -10.46 6.91
C ARG A 117 3.89 -10.45 6.69
N LYS A 118 4.43 -11.36 5.89
CA LYS A 118 5.85 -11.32 5.52
C LYS A 118 6.20 -10.05 4.78
N GLN A 119 5.26 -9.55 3.97
CA GLN A 119 5.47 -8.32 3.21
C GLN A 119 5.58 -7.09 4.11
N GLU A 120 4.98 -7.11 5.30
CA GLU A 120 5.10 -6.03 6.28
C GLU A 120 6.55 -5.80 6.73
N LYS A 121 7.41 -6.82 6.65
CA LYS A 121 8.83 -6.68 6.98
C LYS A 121 9.55 -5.69 6.08
N LEU A 122 8.99 -5.39 4.91
CA LEU A 122 9.52 -4.38 4.01
C LEU A 122 9.14 -2.96 4.42
N THR A 123 8.31 -2.79 5.45
CA THR A 123 7.83 -1.47 5.88
C THR A 123 8.98 -0.50 6.15
N THR A 124 10.00 -0.93 6.87
CA THR A 124 11.18 -0.09 7.15
C THR A 124 11.88 0.34 5.88
N GLU A 125 12.06 -0.56 4.94
CA GLU A 125 12.71 -0.27 3.66
C GLU A 125 11.90 0.72 2.83
N VAL A 126 10.60 0.48 2.70
CA VAL A 126 9.70 1.38 1.94
C VAL A 126 9.69 2.77 2.55
N MET A 127 9.57 2.89 3.87
CA MET A 127 9.60 4.17 4.57
C MET A 127 10.92 4.89 4.35
N SER A 128 12.03 4.18 4.42
CA SER A 128 13.37 4.74 4.22
C SER A 128 13.53 5.31 2.80
N ILE A 129 13.10 4.56 1.79
CA ILE A 129 13.14 5.00 0.40
C ILE A 129 12.24 6.23 0.21
N TYR A 130 11.02 6.17 0.72
CA TYR A 130 10.07 7.28 0.65
C TYR A 130 10.66 8.56 1.26
N ASP A 131 11.20 8.46 2.47
CA ASP A 131 11.78 9.61 3.17
C ASP A 131 12.99 10.18 2.43
N SER A 132 13.81 9.31 1.83
CA SER A 132 14.96 9.75 1.04
C SER A 132 14.53 10.56 -0.18
N PHE A 133 13.51 10.11 -0.89
CA PHE A 133 12.95 10.85 -2.03
C PHE A 133 12.36 12.19 -1.59
N LYS A 134 11.62 12.24 -0.50
CA LYS A 134 11.03 13.49 0.00
C LYS A 134 12.11 14.49 0.42
N LYS A 135 13.17 14.04 1.07
CA LYS A 135 14.31 14.91 1.42
C LYS A 135 15.03 15.45 0.20
N ALA A 136 15.20 14.62 -0.83
CA ALA A 136 15.82 15.05 -2.08
C ALA A 136 14.97 16.10 -2.79
N GLU A 137 13.65 15.94 -2.83
CA GLU A 137 12.74 16.93 -3.39
C GLU A 137 12.85 18.27 -2.64
N GLU A 138 12.85 18.25 -1.31
CA GLU A 138 12.97 19.46 -0.50
C GLU A 138 14.28 20.19 -0.76
N LYS A 139 15.39 19.47 -0.84
CA LYS A 139 16.69 20.05 -1.16
C LYS A 139 16.72 20.68 -2.54
N PHE A 140 16.13 20.02 -3.52
CA PHE A 140 16.06 20.50 -4.89
C PHE A 140 15.24 21.79 -4.98
N GLU A 141 14.10 21.84 -4.31
CA GLU A 141 13.25 23.04 -4.26
C GLU A 141 13.98 24.21 -3.61
N ARG A 142 14.67 23.97 -2.48
CA ARG A 142 15.48 25.03 -1.81
C ARG A 142 16.59 25.54 -2.71
N PHE A 143 17.26 24.66 -3.43
CA PHE A 143 18.30 25.04 -4.38
C PHE A 143 17.73 25.92 -5.49
N ASN A 144 16.63 25.52 -6.09
CA ASN A 144 15.98 26.30 -7.14
C ASN A 144 15.53 27.67 -6.66
N LEU A 145 15.00 27.77 -5.45
CA LEU A 145 14.59 29.05 -4.86
C LEU A 145 15.80 29.99 -4.66
N LYS A 146 16.94 29.45 -4.24
CA LYS A 146 18.18 30.23 -4.09
C LYS A 146 18.70 30.73 -5.42
N GLU A 147 18.66 29.91 -6.46
CA GLU A 147 19.15 30.30 -7.80
C GLU A 147 18.22 31.31 -8.46
N LEU A 148 16.93 31.27 -8.17
CA LEU A 148 15.93 32.19 -8.73
C LEU A 148 15.78 33.48 -7.92
N GLY A 149 16.20 33.47 -6.70
CA GLY A 149 16.15 34.62 -5.79
C GLY A 149 17.45 35.40 -5.80
#